data_6b75763b1826f3e6c46ccd91685460fa
#
_entry.id   6b75763b1826f3e6c46ccd91685460fa
#
_cell.length_a   1.000
_cell.length_b   1.000
_cell.length_c   1.000
_cell.angle_alpha   90.00
_cell.angle_beta   90.00
_cell.angle_gamma   90.00
#
_symmetry.space_group_name_H-M   'P 1'
#
loop_
_entity.id
_entity.type
_entity.pdbx_description
1 polymer ?
#
loop_
_entity_poly.entity_id
_entity_poly.type
_entity_poly.pdbx_seq_one_letter_code
_entity_poly.pdbx_strand_id
1 'polypeptide(L)'
;LGVLLYIYIGRTGLAVPAKGDQVFSLVAVEGGLPVFVGILFVVGLISSTYSAAGSALTALTTSFTVDILQGTRRYGDERLTRIRKGVHVGMAVGMALVILGFEYLADDSVINLVYKVASYTYGPILGMFAFGMFTRLRIRDGWMPVVAVAAPVLSALVQYWAREAWDYRIGFELLIYNAVFTMAGM
;
A
#
# COMPACT_ATOMS: atom_id res chain seq x y z
N LEU A 1 14.12 18.26 -3.10
CA LEU A 1 13.63 18.79 -1.82
C LEU A 1 14.37 18.14 -0.64
N GLY A 2 14.47 16.78 -0.58
CA GLY A 2 15.11 16.09 0.54
C GLY A 2 16.52 16.59 0.88
N VAL A 3 17.39 16.75 -0.11
CA VAL A 3 18.75 17.26 0.09
C VAL A 3 18.75 18.66 0.74
N LEU A 4 17.83 19.53 0.32
CA LEU A 4 17.71 20.87 0.90
C LEU A 4 17.30 20.84 2.38
N LEU A 5 16.44 19.91 2.76
CA LEU A 5 16.03 19.72 4.16
C LEU A 5 17.21 19.25 5.03
N TYR A 6 18.04 18.33 4.54
CA TYR A 6 19.24 17.91 5.27
C TYR A 6 20.30 19.04 5.40
N ILE A 7 20.48 19.85 4.34
CA ILE A 7 21.34 21.04 4.41
C ILE A 7 20.80 22.04 5.44
N TYR A 8 19.48 22.23 5.47
CA TYR A 8 18.83 23.13 6.43
C TYR A 8 19.04 22.65 7.87
N ILE A 9 18.80 21.37 8.16
CA ILE A 9 19.05 20.75 9.47
C ILE A 9 20.51 20.93 9.89
N GLY A 10 21.46 20.68 8.98
CA GLY A 10 22.89 20.86 9.26
C GLY A 10 23.28 22.31 9.59
N ARG A 11 22.57 23.31 9.01
CA ARG A 11 22.82 24.74 9.31
C ARG A 11 22.12 25.20 10.56
N THR A 12 20.98 24.64 10.92
CA THR A 12 20.20 25.04 12.11
C THR A 12 20.60 24.29 13.38
N GLY A 13 21.47 23.28 13.27
CA GLY A 13 21.89 22.46 14.41
C GLY A 13 20.82 21.54 14.96
N LEU A 14 19.74 21.29 14.21
CA LEU A 14 18.71 20.32 14.58
C LEU A 14 19.27 18.89 14.52
N ALA A 15 18.86 18.06 15.47
CA ALA A 15 19.22 16.63 15.43
C ALA A 15 18.57 15.93 14.23
N VAL A 16 19.37 15.22 13.44
CA VAL A 16 18.84 14.42 12.33
C VAL A 16 18.00 13.29 12.91
N PRO A 17 16.71 13.13 12.53
CA PRO A 17 15.87 12.08 13.04
C PRO A 17 16.35 10.71 12.53
N ALA A 18 16.14 9.66 13.33
CA ALA A 18 16.50 8.29 13.00
C ALA A 18 15.76 7.76 11.75
N LYS A 19 14.54 8.23 11.53
CA LYS A 19 13.70 7.85 10.36
C LYS A 19 13.66 9.02 9.38
N GLY A 20 14.01 8.77 8.11
CA GLY A 20 13.99 9.78 7.04
C GLY A 20 12.62 10.42 6.81
N ASP A 21 11.55 9.70 7.11
CA ASP A 21 10.16 10.16 6.97
C ASP A 21 9.82 11.32 7.93
N GLN A 22 10.57 11.46 9.04
CA GLN A 22 10.36 12.50 10.05
C GLN A 22 11.06 13.82 9.72
N VAL A 23 11.97 13.82 8.74
CA VAL A 23 12.78 15.00 8.39
C VAL A 23 11.92 16.19 7.98
N PHE A 24 10.90 15.95 7.17
CA PHE A 24 10.03 17.02 6.68
C PHE A 24 9.18 17.62 7.80
N SER A 25 8.58 16.78 8.64
CA SER A 25 7.78 17.23 9.79
C SER A 25 8.61 17.95 10.83
N LEU A 26 9.82 17.47 11.12
CA LEU A 26 10.76 18.13 12.02
C LEU A 26 11.06 19.57 11.54
N VAL A 27 11.44 19.72 10.28
CA VAL A 27 11.76 21.06 9.74
C VAL A 27 10.54 21.97 9.69
N ALA A 28 9.35 21.44 9.36
CA ALA A 28 8.14 22.24 9.26
C ALA A 28 7.63 22.72 10.63
N VAL A 29 7.81 21.92 11.69
CA VAL A 29 7.25 22.21 13.03
C VAL A 29 8.31 22.79 13.98
N GLU A 30 9.52 22.24 13.98
CA GLU A 30 10.59 22.57 14.93
C GLU A 30 11.78 23.31 14.28
N GLY A 31 11.74 23.48 12.96
CA GLY A 31 12.86 24.09 12.21
C GLY A 31 13.07 25.60 12.41
N GLY A 32 12.40 26.25 13.36
CA GLY A 32 12.52 27.69 13.58
C GLY A 32 11.84 28.54 12.51
N LEU A 33 11.01 27.93 11.66
CA LEU A 33 10.18 28.63 10.68
C LEU A 33 9.02 29.38 11.37
N PRO A 34 8.42 30.39 10.73
CA PRO A 34 7.25 31.06 11.29
C PRO A 34 6.14 30.06 11.62
N VAL A 35 5.47 30.24 12.76
CA VAL A 35 4.44 29.29 13.28
C VAL A 35 3.35 28.95 12.27
N PHE A 36 2.99 29.90 11.38
CA PHE A 36 1.98 29.63 10.35
C PHE A 36 2.40 28.53 9.36
N VAL A 37 3.71 28.32 9.13
CA VAL A 37 4.22 27.26 8.25
C VAL A 37 3.93 25.89 8.85
N GLY A 38 4.18 25.72 10.15
CA GLY A 38 3.83 24.49 10.86
C GLY A 38 2.33 24.22 10.87
N ILE A 39 1.52 25.24 11.10
CA ILE A 39 0.04 25.11 11.04
C ILE A 39 -0.43 24.70 9.64
N LEU A 40 0.04 25.38 8.60
CA LEU A 40 -0.32 25.02 7.22
C LEU A 40 0.15 23.62 6.84
N PHE A 41 1.33 23.21 7.30
CA PHE A 41 1.82 21.85 7.11
C PHE A 41 0.89 20.81 7.74
N VAL A 42 0.53 20.98 9.02
CA VAL A 42 -0.36 20.04 9.73
C VAL A 42 -1.74 19.97 9.09
N VAL A 43 -2.34 21.12 8.76
CA VAL A 43 -3.65 21.19 8.09
C VAL A 43 -3.58 20.52 6.71
N GLY A 44 -2.52 20.78 5.93
CA GLY A 44 -2.30 20.15 4.64
C GLY A 44 -2.14 18.64 4.75
N LEU A 45 -1.38 18.17 5.73
CA LEU A 45 -1.18 16.75 6.00
C LEU A 45 -2.48 16.05 6.37
N ILE A 46 -3.26 16.62 7.29
CA ILE A 46 -4.57 16.09 7.69
C ILE A 46 -5.51 16.03 6.48
N SER A 47 -5.58 17.11 5.70
CA SER A 47 -6.46 17.18 4.52
C SER A 47 -6.09 16.13 3.47
N SER A 48 -4.80 15.98 3.18
CA SER A 48 -4.30 14.99 2.24
C SER A 48 -4.58 13.56 2.70
N THR A 49 -4.32 13.26 3.97
CA THR A 49 -4.55 11.94 4.56
C THR A 49 -6.05 11.60 4.58
N TYR A 50 -6.90 12.56 4.95
CA TYR A 50 -8.35 12.37 4.96
C TYR A 50 -8.89 12.08 3.55
N SER A 51 -8.42 12.81 2.55
CA SER A 51 -8.82 12.60 1.15
C SER A 51 -8.42 11.21 0.64
N ALA A 52 -7.17 10.81 0.87
CA ALA A 52 -6.65 9.51 0.44
C ALA A 52 -7.34 8.34 1.16
N ALA A 53 -7.47 8.42 2.48
CA ALA A 53 -8.13 7.39 3.28
C ALA A 53 -9.62 7.26 2.96
N GLY A 54 -10.32 8.38 2.78
CA GLY A 54 -11.74 8.41 2.45
C GLY A 54 -12.04 7.77 1.10
N SER A 55 -11.23 8.07 0.08
CA SER A 55 -11.40 7.46 -1.25
C SER A 55 -11.11 5.96 -1.24
N ALA A 56 -10.02 5.52 -0.59
CA ALA A 56 -9.69 4.11 -0.43
C ALA A 56 -10.77 3.34 0.32
N LEU A 57 -11.25 3.88 1.44
CA LEU A 57 -12.30 3.27 2.25
C LEU A 57 -13.62 3.14 1.47
N THR A 58 -13.97 4.16 0.68
CA THR A 58 -15.16 4.12 -0.17
C THR A 58 -15.02 3.07 -1.27
N ALA A 59 -13.88 2.98 -1.92
CA ALA A 59 -13.60 1.99 -2.94
C ALA A 59 -13.69 0.56 -2.38
N LEU A 60 -13.04 0.28 -1.25
CA LEU A 60 -13.09 -1.02 -0.57
C LEU A 60 -14.52 -1.38 -0.15
N THR A 61 -15.26 -0.45 0.43
CA THR A 61 -16.65 -0.65 0.84
C THR A 61 -17.53 -0.99 -0.36
N THR A 62 -17.34 -0.27 -1.46
CA THR A 62 -18.15 -0.46 -2.67
C THR A 62 -17.83 -1.80 -3.33
N SER A 63 -16.57 -2.11 -3.54
CA SER A 63 -16.15 -3.38 -4.12
C SER A 63 -16.63 -4.56 -3.28
N PHE A 64 -16.47 -4.52 -1.97
CA PHE A 64 -16.96 -5.58 -1.10
C PHE A 64 -18.48 -5.73 -1.16
N THR A 65 -19.23 -4.63 -1.13
CA THR A 65 -20.68 -4.66 -1.11
C THR A 65 -21.28 -5.06 -2.45
N VAL A 66 -20.70 -4.58 -3.56
CA VAL A 66 -21.24 -4.81 -4.90
C VAL A 66 -20.71 -6.12 -5.48
N ASP A 67 -19.39 -6.33 -5.44
CA ASP A 67 -18.75 -7.45 -6.13
C ASP A 67 -18.80 -8.74 -5.30
N ILE A 68 -18.43 -8.68 -4.03
CA ILE A 68 -18.35 -9.89 -3.19
C ILE A 68 -19.74 -10.27 -2.65
N LEU A 69 -20.45 -9.33 -2.01
CA LEU A 69 -21.78 -9.62 -1.46
C LEU A 69 -22.88 -9.65 -2.53
N GLN A 70 -22.62 -9.14 -3.75
CA GLN A 70 -23.61 -8.96 -4.81
C GLN A 70 -24.86 -8.23 -4.30
N GLY A 71 -24.64 -7.24 -3.44
CA GLY A 71 -25.68 -6.61 -2.63
C GLY A 71 -26.80 -5.99 -3.44
N THR A 72 -26.49 -5.39 -4.60
CA THR A 72 -27.47 -4.82 -5.54
C THR A 72 -28.43 -5.84 -6.14
N ARG A 73 -28.02 -7.12 -6.21
CA ARG A 73 -28.88 -8.21 -6.73
C ARG A 73 -29.67 -8.93 -5.64
N ARG A 74 -29.17 -8.90 -4.39
CA ARG A 74 -29.71 -9.70 -3.29
C ARG A 74 -30.59 -8.94 -2.31
N TYR A 75 -30.40 -7.62 -2.19
CA TYR A 75 -31.03 -6.83 -1.14
C TYR A 75 -31.75 -5.62 -1.74
N GLY A 76 -32.89 -5.25 -1.16
CA GLY A 76 -33.56 -3.99 -1.46
C GLY A 76 -32.79 -2.79 -0.90
N ASP A 77 -33.06 -1.58 -1.40
CA ASP A 77 -32.26 -0.37 -1.18
C ASP A 77 -32.04 -0.01 0.29
N GLU A 78 -33.06 -0.12 1.14
CA GLU A 78 -32.91 0.18 2.57
C GLU A 78 -31.99 -0.80 3.30
N ARG A 79 -32.14 -2.09 2.99
CA ARG A 79 -31.30 -3.14 3.58
C ARG A 79 -29.86 -3.05 3.08
N LEU A 80 -29.69 -2.78 1.78
CA LEU A 80 -28.39 -2.55 1.16
C LEU A 80 -27.65 -1.39 1.80
N THR A 81 -28.34 -0.27 2.04
CA THR A 81 -27.76 0.91 2.70
C THR A 81 -27.27 0.58 4.11
N ARG A 82 -28.04 -0.20 4.86
CA ARG A 82 -27.65 -0.61 6.22
C ARG A 82 -26.44 -1.54 6.21
N ILE A 83 -26.42 -2.52 5.31
CA ILE A 83 -25.28 -3.43 5.13
C ILE A 83 -24.04 -2.63 4.72
N ARG A 84 -24.16 -1.70 3.76
CA ARG A 84 -23.06 -0.87 3.28
C ARG A 84 -22.45 -0.04 4.41
N LYS A 85 -23.26 0.53 5.31
CA LYS A 85 -22.76 1.26 6.50
C LYS A 85 -21.99 0.33 7.43
N GLY A 86 -22.49 -0.88 7.68
CA GLY A 86 -21.78 -1.88 8.49
C GLY A 86 -20.45 -2.32 7.87
N VAL A 87 -20.44 -2.58 6.57
CA VAL A 87 -19.21 -2.90 5.81
C VAL A 87 -18.23 -1.73 5.89
N HIS A 88 -18.69 -0.50 5.72
CA HIS A 88 -17.84 0.70 5.80
C HIS A 88 -17.12 0.81 7.14
N VAL A 89 -17.85 0.64 8.25
CA VAL A 89 -17.25 0.62 9.59
C VAL A 89 -16.28 -0.53 9.74
N GLY A 90 -16.64 -1.73 9.27
CA GLY A 90 -15.75 -2.89 9.31
C GLY A 90 -14.45 -2.66 8.54
N MET A 91 -14.53 -2.06 7.34
CA MET A 91 -13.35 -1.69 6.54
C MET A 91 -12.51 -0.61 7.23
N ALA A 92 -13.15 0.38 7.87
CA ALA A 92 -12.44 1.42 8.62
C ALA A 92 -11.64 0.82 9.80
N VAL A 93 -12.26 -0.08 10.55
CA VAL A 93 -11.58 -0.79 11.65
C VAL A 93 -10.45 -1.67 11.11
N GLY A 94 -10.68 -2.40 10.02
CA GLY A 94 -9.65 -3.20 9.37
C GLY A 94 -8.45 -2.35 8.92
N MET A 95 -8.70 -1.20 8.28
CA MET A 95 -7.63 -0.26 7.91
C MET A 95 -6.87 0.25 9.12
N ALA A 96 -7.55 0.62 10.19
CA ALA A 96 -6.90 1.09 11.42
C ALA A 96 -6.00 0.00 12.01
N LEU A 97 -6.45 -1.26 12.07
CA LEU A 97 -5.63 -2.39 12.53
C LEU A 97 -4.42 -2.63 11.65
N VAL A 98 -4.56 -2.51 10.33
CA VAL A 98 -3.44 -2.62 9.40
C VAL A 98 -2.43 -1.51 9.63
N ILE A 99 -2.86 -0.26 9.79
CA ILE A 99 -1.99 0.89 10.07
C ILE A 99 -1.21 0.67 11.37
N LEU A 100 -1.88 0.28 12.46
CA LEU A 100 -1.23 -0.04 13.73
C LEU A 100 -0.25 -1.20 13.60
N GLY A 101 -0.61 -2.24 12.83
CA GLY A 101 0.29 -3.35 12.52
C GLY A 101 1.55 -2.90 11.78
N PHE A 102 1.41 -2.00 10.79
CA PHE A 102 2.56 -1.43 10.08
C PHE A 102 3.45 -0.59 11.00
N GLU A 103 2.88 0.20 11.90
CA GLU A 103 3.64 1.00 12.87
C GLU A 103 4.46 0.09 13.80
N TYR A 104 3.87 -1.00 14.26
CA TYR A 104 4.54 -1.96 15.15
C TYR A 104 5.65 -2.76 14.46
N LEU A 105 5.46 -3.10 13.18
CA LEU A 105 6.40 -3.92 12.39
C LEU A 105 7.46 -3.11 11.66
N ALA A 106 7.31 -1.78 11.57
CA ALA A 106 8.22 -0.92 10.83
C ALA A 106 9.41 -0.50 11.69
N ASP A 107 10.48 -1.28 11.69
CA ASP A 107 11.77 -0.88 12.26
C ASP A 107 12.44 0.22 11.43
N ASP A 108 12.24 0.18 10.10
CA ASP A 108 12.75 1.13 9.11
C ASP A 108 11.67 2.15 8.68
N SER A 109 11.90 2.82 7.53
CA SER A 109 10.91 3.69 6.89
C SER A 109 9.61 2.93 6.55
N VAL A 110 8.47 3.46 6.99
CA VAL A 110 7.13 2.94 6.67
C VAL A 110 6.91 2.85 5.17
N ILE A 111 7.47 3.79 4.40
CA ILE A 111 7.39 3.81 2.94
C ILE A 111 8.02 2.54 2.34
N ASN A 112 9.19 2.13 2.81
CA ASN A 112 9.86 0.91 2.34
C ASN A 112 9.03 -0.34 2.63
N LEU A 113 8.41 -0.41 3.80
CA LEU A 113 7.54 -1.53 4.17
C LEU A 113 6.29 -1.58 3.28
N VAL A 114 5.64 -0.42 3.04
CA VAL A 114 4.49 -0.31 2.14
C VAL A 114 4.84 -0.75 0.72
N TYR A 115 5.97 -0.29 0.18
CA TYR A 115 6.43 -0.71 -1.15
C TYR A 115 6.72 -2.21 -1.22
N LYS A 116 7.32 -2.78 -0.19
CA LYS A 116 7.60 -4.21 -0.12
C LYS A 116 6.31 -5.02 -0.15
N VAL A 117 5.33 -4.68 0.68
CA VAL A 117 4.01 -5.35 0.69
C VAL A 117 3.29 -5.14 -0.64
N ALA A 118 3.32 -3.92 -1.20
CA ALA A 118 2.73 -3.62 -2.50
C ALA A 118 3.35 -4.46 -3.62
N SER A 119 4.67 -4.66 -3.61
CA SER A 119 5.33 -5.50 -4.62
C SER A 119 4.86 -6.95 -4.62
N TYR A 120 4.53 -7.49 -3.44
CA TYR A 120 3.97 -8.84 -3.33
C TYR A 120 2.49 -8.91 -3.73
N THR A 121 1.70 -7.87 -3.45
CA THR A 121 0.26 -7.87 -3.70
C THR A 121 -0.10 -7.40 -5.11
N TYR A 122 0.62 -6.41 -5.65
CA TYR A 122 0.34 -5.86 -6.98
C TYR A 122 0.90 -6.73 -8.12
N GLY A 123 1.92 -7.54 -7.84
CA GLY A 123 2.47 -8.45 -8.85
C GLY A 123 1.43 -9.38 -9.46
N PRO A 124 0.67 -10.15 -8.66
CA PRO A 124 -0.40 -10.98 -9.18
C PRO A 124 -1.48 -10.20 -9.94
N ILE A 125 -1.86 -9.02 -9.45
CA ILE A 125 -2.84 -8.16 -10.12
C ILE A 125 -2.33 -7.72 -11.49
N LEU A 126 -1.07 -7.27 -11.56
CA LEU A 126 -0.42 -6.88 -12.81
C LEU A 126 -0.31 -8.06 -13.77
N GLY A 127 0.08 -9.23 -13.27
CA GLY A 127 0.19 -10.45 -14.08
C GLY A 127 -1.15 -10.89 -14.65
N MET A 128 -2.22 -10.90 -13.85
CA MET A 128 -3.57 -11.20 -14.31
C MET A 128 -4.06 -10.20 -15.35
N PHE A 129 -3.84 -8.91 -15.11
CA PHE A 129 -4.22 -7.86 -16.03
C PHE A 129 -3.47 -7.96 -17.36
N ALA A 130 -2.14 -8.13 -17.30
CA ALA A 130 -1.31 -8.30 -18.49
C ALA A 130 -1.71 -9.55 -19.29
N PHE A 131 -1.94 -10.67 -18.61
CA PHE A 131 -2.42 -11.89 -19.27
C PHE A 131 -3.75 -11.66 -20.01
N GLY A 132 -4.73 -11.06 -19.35
CA GLY A 132 -6.03 -10.77 -19.96
C GLY A 132 -5.96 -9.78 -21.13
N MET A 133 -4.97 -8.86 -21.13
CA MET A 133 -4.78 -7.89 -22.19
C MET A 133 -4.02 -8.46 -23.40
N PHE A 134 -2.96 -9.23 -23.14
CA PHE A 134 -2.05 -9.70 -24.18
C PHE A 134 -2.34 -11.11 -24.70
N THR A 135 -3.19 -11.90 -23.99
CA THR A 135 -3.52 -13.25 -24.41
C THR A 135 -5.02 -13.41 -24.67
N ARG A 136 -5.37 -14.35 -25.55
CA ARG A 136 -6.77 -14.75 -25.80
C ARG A 136 -7.07 -16.14 -25.22
N LEU A 137 -6.21 -16.64 -24.35
CA LEU A 137 -6.35 -17.95 -23.73
C LEU A 137 -7.45 -17.92 -22.67
N ARG A 138 -8.20 -18.98 -22.56
CA ARG A 138 -9.21 -19.16 -21.53
C ARG A 138 -8.57 -19.73 -20.26
N ILE A 139 -8.71 -19.04 -19.17
CA ILE A 139 -8.22 -19.47 -17.86
C ILE A 139 -9.31 -20.25 -17.13
N ARG A 140 -8.89 -21.19 -16.29
CA ARG A 140 -9.79 -21.85 -15.34
C ARG A 140 -9.85 -21.01 -14.07
N ASP A 141 -10.95 -20.29 -13.86
CA ASP A 141 -11.16 -19.38 -12.72
C ASP A 141 -10.89 -20.05 -11.36
N GLY A 142 -11.14 -21.34 -11.23
CA GLY A 142 -10.90 -22.08 -9.99
C GLY A 142 -9.44 -22.16 -9.53
N TRP A 143 -8.47 -22.00 -10.46
CA TRP A 143 -7.04 -22.01 -10.14
C TRP A 143 -6.47 -20.63 -9.82
N MET A 144 -7.19 -19.56 -10.13
CA MET A 144 -6.74 -18.19 -9.95
C MET A 144 -6.33 -17.86 -8.50
N PRO A 145 -7.10 -18.25 -7.46
CA PRO A 145 -6.69 -17.99 -6.09
C PRO A 145 -5.36 -18.69 -5.74
N VAL A 146 -5.15 -19.89 -6.28
CA VAL A 146 -3.91 -20.65 -6.04
C VAL A 146 -2.72 -19.93 -6.69
N VAL A 147 -2.86 -19.52 -7.95
CA VAL A 147 -1.79 -18.78 -8.66
C VAL A 147 -1.51 -17.45 -7.99
N ALA A 148 -2.54 -16.71 -7.56
CA ALA A 148 -2.41 -15.43 -6.88
C ALA A 148 -1.65 -15.52 -5.55
N VAL A 149 -1.68 -16.67 -4.87
CA VAL A 149 -0.91 -16.91 -3.64
C VAL A 149 0.47 -17.52 -3.96
N ALA A 150 0.53 -18.44 -4.93
CA ALA A 150 1.76 -19.12 -5.28
C ALA A 150 2.83 -18.18 -5.88
N ALA A 151 2.42 -17.22 -6.71
CA ALA A 151 3.34 -16.29 -7.37
C ALA A 151 4.11 -15.39 -6.36
N PRO A 152 3.48 -14.75 -5.37
CA PRO A 152 4.19 -14.05 -4.30
C PRO A 152 5.13 -14.96 -3.50
N VAL A 153 4.72 -16.19 -3.20
CA VAL A 153 5.56 -17.16 -2.49
C VAL A 153 6.79 -17.53 -3.30
N LEU A 154 6.63 -17.82 -4.59
CA LEU A 154 7.75 -18.07 -5.49
C LEU A 154 8.67 -16.86 -5.60
N SER A 155 8.12 -15.67 -5.70
CA SER A 155 8.91 -14.42 -5.72
C SER A 155 9.70 -14.22 -4.42
N ALA A 156 9.12 -14.57 -3.27
CA ALA A 156 9.82 -14.53 -1.98
C ALA A 156 10.95 -15.55 -1.91
N LEU A 157 10.75 -16.76 -2.45
CA LEU A 157 11.79 -17.77 -2.54
C LEU A 157 12.94 -17.32 -3.45
N VAL A 158 12.63 -16.75 -4.60
CA VAL A 158 13.66 -16.20 -5.51
C VAL A 158 14.44 -15.08 -4.84
N GLN A 159 13.76 -14.19 -4.12
CA GLN A 159 14.41 -13.13 -3.34
C GLN A 159 15.35 -13.70 -2.25
N TYR A 160 14.90 -14.73 -1.54
CA TYR A 160 15.70 -15.40 -0.53
C TYR A 160 16.96 -16.01 -1.16
N TRP A 161 16.80 -16.75 -2.26
CA TRP A 161 17.91 -17.38 -2.99
C TRP A 161 18.90 -16.36 -3.58
N ALA A 162 18.39 -15.27 -4.17
CA ALA A 162 19.23 -14.21 -4.72
C ALA A 162 20.09 -13.53 -3.65
N ARG A 163 19.52 -13.37 -2.45
CA ARG A 163 20.24 -12.82 -1.30
C ARG A 163 21.32 -13.77 -0.79
N GLU A 164 21.01 -15.07 -0.68
CA GLU A 164 21.93 -16.07 -0.15
C GLU A 164 23.07 -16.37 -1.13
N ALA A 165 22.77 -16.49 -2.45
CA ALA A 165 23.73 -16.92 -3.46
C ALA A 165 24.61 -15.76 -3.99
N TRP A 166 24.07 -14.54 -4.07
CA TRP A 166 24.75 -13.41 -4.73
C TRP A 166 24.77 -12.13 -3.89
N ASP A 167 24.33 -12.18 -2.64
CA ASP A 167 24.14 -10.98 -1.77
C ASP A 167 23.35 -9.85 -2.46
N TYR A 168 22.50 -10.23 -3.43
CA TYR A 168 21.72 -9.29 -4.21
C TYR A 168 20.32 -9.09 -3.58
N ARG A 169 20.02 -7.84 -3.23
CA ARG A 169 18.69 -7.46 -2.73
C ARG A 169 17.82 -7.03 -3.91
N ILE A 170 16.90 -7.90 -4.31
CA ILE A 170 15.88 -7.56 -5.31
C ILE A 170 15.04 -6.42 -4.76
N GLY A 171 14.99 -5.31 -5.46
CA GLY A 171 14.22 -4.12 -5.11
C GLY A 171 12.82 -4.13 -5.75
N PHE A 172 12.53 -3.09 -6.51
CA PHE A 172 11.24 -2.95 -7.19
C PHE A 172 11.02 -3.95 -8.33
N GLU A 173 12.07 -4.59 -8.82
CA GLU A 173 11.99 -5.66 -9.83
C GLU A 173 11.19 -6.87 -9.33
N LEU A 174 11.01 -7.01 -8.01
CA LEU A 174 10.20 -8.06 -7.40
C LEU A 174 8.75 -8.05 -7.93
N LEU A 175 8.22 -6.87 -8.21
CA LEU A 175 6.90 -6.70 -8.83
C LEU A 175 6.83 -7.39 -10.21
N ILE A 176 7.89 -7.23 -11.02
CA ILE A 176 7.96 -7.80 -12.37
C ILE A 176 8.08 -9.32 -12.29
N TYR A 177 8.97 -9.85 -11.44
CA TYR A 177 9.08 -11.29 -11.24
C TYR A 177 7.76 -11.92 -10.81
N ASN A 178 7.09 -11.28 -9.86
CA ASN A 178 5.80 -11.75 -9.36
C ASN A 178 4.72 -11.71 -10.46
N ALA A 179 4.67 -10.66 -11.28
CA ALA A 179 3.77 -10.58 -12.42
C ALA A 179 4.06 -11.68 -13.46
N VAL A 180 5.33 -11.93 -13.79
CA VAL A 180 5.74 -12.98 -14.72
C VAL A 180 5.36 -14.38 -14.20
N PHE A 181 5.61 -14.67 -12.92
CA PHE A 181 5.20 -15.94 -12.32
C PHE A 181 3.69 -16.12 -12.32
N THR A 182 2.94 -15.04 -12.10
CA THR A 182 1.49 -15.07 -12.20
C THR A 182 1.04 -15.36 -13.63
N MET A 183 1.62 -14.70 -14.63
CA MET A 183 1.32 -14.98 -16.03
C MET A 183 1.66 -16.41 -16.44
N ALA A 184 2.79 -16.94 -15.97
CA ALA A 184 3.22 -18.29 -16.30
C ALA A 184 2.37 -19.38 -15.63
N GLY A 185 1.76 -19.06 -14.48
CA GLY A 185 0.86 -19.97 -13.74
C GLY A 185 -0.57 -20.03 -14.28
N MET A 186 -0.91 -19.16 -15.22
CA MET A 186 -2.25 -19.09 -15.85
C MET A 186 -2.35 -19.92 -17.12
#